data_ab48a34cc0dcc1f5464f028b83333e70
#
_entry.id   ab48a34cc0dcc1f5464f028b83333e70
#
_cell.length_a   1.000
_cell.length_b   1.000
_cell.length_c   1.000
_cell.angle_alpha   90.00
_cell.angle_beta   90.00
_cell.angle_gamma   90.00
#
_symmetry.space_group_name_H-M   'P 1'
#
loop_
_entity.id
_entity.type
_entity.pdbx_description
1 polymer ?
#
loop_
_entity_poly.entity_id
_entity_poly.type
_entity_poly.pdbx_seq_one_letter_code
_entity_poly.pdbx_strand_id
1 'polypeptide(L)'
;MSMTIKSAQSVFSDTQVANVVPDIIERFDRLKAEDQLALIWFAYTEMGKTITVAAPGSTSMIFAQKLLEQIKQMSPPEQTQVMCDLANHADTPICRSYSFFTTNLKLGFWNQLGEWMEEGLIATIPKGYKLSSEADSVLKAIANADPGQQITILRNTVVNMGFDAQAAESRQKVREPIAVPTTIAVRTKAKIDGITNTTVLSYINNMNANDFEAAVNLFAPNGALQPPFQKPIIGREAVLSYMREECQGLKLMPKRGTIESIDEGYTSIKLTGKVQTPWFGSSVGMNIAWRFLLDPQDNIFFVAVDLLASPKELLNLVRQKVS
;
A
#
# COMPACT_ATOMS: atom_id res chain seq x y z
N MET A 1 -13.56 26.99 14.07
CA MET A 1 -12.83 26.77 12.78
C MET A 1 -13.31 25.46 12.20
N SER A 2 -13.53 25.37 10.89
CA SER A 2 -13.93 24.08 10.29
C SER A 2 -12.75 23.11 10.26
N MET A 3 -12.95 21.88 10.77
CA MET A 3 -11.94 20.83 10.73
C MET A 3 -11.52 20.54 9.28
N THR A 4 -10.22 20.52 9.01
CA THR A 4 -9.65 20.21 7.69
C THR A 4 -8.89 18.88 7.75
N ILE A 5 -8.62 18.24 6.60
CA ILE A 5 -7.83 17.00 6.57
C ILE A 5 -6.43 17.23 7.16
N LYS A 6 -5.81 18.41 6.94
CA LYS A 6 -4.53 18.76 7.56
C LYS A 6 -4.61 18.86 9.08
N SER A 7 -5.68 19.47 9.63
CA SER A 7 -5.87 19.53 11.08
C SER A 7 -6.23 18.15 11.65
N ALA A 8 -6.96 17.31 10.92
CA ALA A 8 -7.20 15.91 11.31
C ALA A 8 -5.91 15.09 11.37
N GLN A 9 -5.00 15.27 10.42
CA GLN A 9 -3.67 14.64 10.46
C GLN A 9 -2.85 15.09 11.67
N SER A 10 -2.94 16.37 12.07
CA SER A 10 -2.20 16.89 13.23
C SER A 10 -2.71 16.35 14.57
N VAL A 11 -3.98 15.92 14.64
CA VAL A 11 -4.52 15.22 15.82
C VAL A 11 -3.81 13.88 16.04
N PHE A 12 -3.25 13.30 14.97
CA PHE A 12 -2.55 12.03 14.99
C PHE A 12 -1.01 12.16 14.85
N SER A 13 -0.45 13.30 15.25
CA SER A 13 0.96 13.68 15.04
C SER A 13 2.01 12.75 15.69
N ASP A 14 1.61 11.78 16.51
CA ASP A 14 2.52 10.77 17.09
C ASP A 14 3.07 9.75 16.07
N THR A 15 2.72 9.85 14.80
CA THR A 15 3.24 9.01 13.72
C THR A 15 4.58 9.54 13.20
N GLN A 16 5.61 9.59 14.02
CA GLN A 16 6.98 9.95 13.59
C GLN A 16 7.58 8.97 12.56
N VAL A 17 6.98 7.80 12.39
CA VAL A 17 7.41 6.78 11.42
C VAL A 17 6.87 7.05 10.01
N ALA A 18 5.86 7.91 9.86
CA ALA A 18 5.15 8.13 8.60
C ALA A 18 5.95 8.88 7.52
N ASN A 19 7.05 9.56 7.87
CA ASN A 19 7.77 10.43 6.93
C ASN A 19 8.93 9.75 6.19
N VAL A 20 9.42 8.61 6.67
CA VAL A 20 10.59 7.94 6.08
C VAL A 20 10.25 7.26 4.74
N VAL A 21 9.10 6.59 4.67
CA VAL A 21 8.71 5.82 3.48
C VAL A 21 8.43 6.70 2.26
N PRO A 22 7.64 7.79 2.35
CA PRO A 22 7.45 8.71 1.24
C PRO A 22 8.76 9.33 0.73
N ASP A 23 9.67 9.71 1.63
CA ASP A 23 10.98 10.26 1.25
C ASP A 23 11.81 9.24 0.47
N ILE A 24 11.85 7.99 0.93
CA ILE A 24 12.59 6.92 0.26
C ILE A 24 11.99 6.65 -1.14
N ILE A 25 10.66 6.61 -1.27
CA ILE A 25 9.97 6.41 -2.55
C ILE A 25 10.29 7.57 -3.50
N GLU A 26 10.18 8.81 -3.06
CA GLU A 26 10.49 9.99 -3.88
C GLU A 26 11.96 9.99 -4.35
N ARG A 27 12.89 9.59 -3.49
CA ARG A 27 14.31 9.45 -3.86
C ARG A 27 14.53 8.31 -4.84
N PHE A 28 13.84 7.17 -4.66
CA PHE A 28 13.87 6.04 -5.59
C PHE A 28 13.37 6.45 -6.98
N ASP A 29 12.22 7.14 -7.06
CA ASP A 29 11.60 7.58 -8.33
C ASP A 29 12.49 8.58 -9.12
N ARG A 30 13.43 9.25 -8.45
CA ARG A 30 14.41 10.15 -9.09
C ARG A 30 15.66 9.45 -9.63
N LEU A 31 15.87 8.17 -9.28
CA LEU A 31 17.01 7.41 -9.77
C LEU A 31 16.87 7.11 -11.26
N LYS A 32 17.99 6.84 -11.92
CA LYS A 32 17.98 6.27 -13.27
C LYS A 32 17.34 4.87 -13.25
N ALA A 33 16.71 4.48 -14.36
CA ALA A 33 16.02 3.20 -14.46
C ALA A 33 16.93 2.00 -14.11
N GLU A 34 18.19 2.02 -14.54
CA GLU A 34 19.15 0.95 -14.26
C GLU A 34 19.41 0.80 -12.75
N ASP A 35 19.53 1.92 -12.03
CA ASP A 35 19.69 1.93 -10.57
C ASP A 35 18.40 1.47 -9.88
N GLN A 36 17.23 1.90 -10.35
CA GLN A 36 15.94 1.44 -9.83
C GLN A 36 15.81 -0.08 -9.96
N LEU A 37 16.12 -0.63 -11.15
CA LEU A 37 16.08 -2.07 -11.39
C LEU A 37 17.09 -2.83 -10.53
N ALA A 38 18.31 -2.30 -10.37
CA ALA A 38 19.31 -2.89 -9.50
C ALA A 38 18.85 -2.93 -8.04
N LEU A 39 18.22 -1.87 -7.55
CA LEU A 39 17.66 -1.83 -6.19
C LEU A 39 16.53 -2.84 -6.00
N ILE A 40 15.61 -2.97 -6.96
CA ILE A 40 14.54 -3.97 -6.92
C ILE A 40 15.13 -5.37 -6.89
N TRP A 41 16.13 -5.64 -7.72
CA TRP A 41 16.82 -6.92 -7.76
C TRP A 41 17.54 -7.26 -6.44
N PHE A 42 18.28 -6.32 -5.88
CA PHE A 42 18.94 -6.51 -4.58
C PHE A 42 17.91 -6.71 -3.46
N ALA A 43 16.83 -5.95 -3.46
CA ALA A 43 15.76 -6.13 -2.49
C ALA A 43 15.09 -7.51 -2.65
N TYR A 44 14.84 -7.98 -3.88
CA TYR A 44 14.29 -9.29 -4.14
C TYR A 44 15.22 -10.41 -3.61
N THR A 45 16.51 -10.35 -3.91
CA THR A 45 17.48 -11.39 -3.52
C THR A 45 17.72 -11.43 -2.01
N GLU A 46 17.69 -10.30 -1.31
CA GLU A 46 17.88 -10.23 0.14
C GLU A 46 16.59 -10.50 0.92
N MET A 47 15.46 -9.99 0.46
CA MET A 47 14.17 -10.07 1.14
C MET A 47 13.31 -11.24 0.66
N GLY A 48 13.46 -11.70 -0.58
CA GLY A 48 12.69 -12.79 -1.17
C GLY A 48 12.82 -14.11 -0.39
N LYS A 49 13.89 -14.27 0.38
CA LYS A 49 14.07 -15.40 1.30
C LYS A 49 13.13 -15.38 2.50
N THR A 50 12.53 -14.24 2.81
CA THR A 50 11.68 -14.03 3.99
C THR A 50 10.22 -13.68 3.64
N ILE A 51 9.94 -13.32 2.38
CA ILE A 51 8.63 -12.91 1.90
C ILE A 51 8.14 -13.91 0.85
N THR A 52 7.20 -14.77 1.23
CA THR A 52 6.51 -15.64 0.28
C THR A 52 5.37 -14.87 -0.36
N VAL A 53 5.40 -14.67 -1.67
CA VAL A 53 4.29 -14.06 -2.40
C VAL A 53 3.12 -15.05 -2.40
N ALA A 54 1.96 -14.64 -1.88
CA ALA A 54 0.75 -15.41 -2.04
C ALA A 54 0.39 -15.47 -3.53
N ALA A 55 0.11 -16.68 -4.03
CA ALA A 55 -0.28 -16.87 -5.42
C ALA A 55 -1.49 -15.97 -5.75
N PRO A 56 -1.40 -15.08 -6.74
CA PRO A 56 -2.53 -14.30 -7.20
C PRO A 56 -3.65 -15.25 -7.65
N GLY A 57 -4.91 -14.86 -7.44
CA GLY A 57 -6.05 -15.65 -7.90
C GLY A 57 -5.91 -15.97 -9.40
N SER A 58 -6.13 -17.22 -9.77
CA SER A 58 -5.81 -17.83 -11.07
C SER A 58 -6.28 -17.05 -12.31
N THR A 59 -7.37 -16.31 -12.22
CA THR A 59 -7.95 -15.57 -13.36
C THR A 59 -7.20 -14.27 -13.66
N SER A 60 -6.72 -13.56 -12.66
CA SER A 60 -5.96 -12.30 -12.84
C SER A 60 -4.57 -12.54 -13.40
N MET A 61 -3.93 -13.67 -13.06
CA MET A 61 -2.60 -14.04 -13.56
C MET A 61 -2.54 -14.29 -15.06
N ILE A 62 -3.65 -14.69 -15.71
CA ILE A 62 -3.65 -14.99 -17.16
C ILE A 62 -3.21 -13.77 -17.99
N PHE A 63 -3.61 -12.55 -17.59
CA PHE A 63 -3.20 -11.33 -18.31
C PHE A 63 -1.73 -11.00 -18.08
N ALA A 64 -1.25 -11.09 -16.83
CA ALA A 64 0.17 -10.90 -16.54
C ALA A 64 1.03 -11.96 -17.20
N GLN A 65 0.56 -13.21 -17.24
CA GLN A 65 1.28 -14.33 -17.84
C GLN A 65 1.52 -14.13 -19.34
N LYS A 66 0.55 -13.60 -20.09
CA LYS A 66 0.76 -13.26 -21.51
C LYS A 66 1.88 -12.25 -21.71
N LEU A 67 1.89 -11.19 -20.87
CA LEU A 67 2.92 -10.16 -20.94
C LEU A 67 4.29 -10.71 -20.53
N LEU A 68 4.34 -11.52 -19.47
CA LEU A 68 5.54 -12.19 -19.00
C LEU A 68 6.13 -13.12 -20.08
N GLU A 69 5.30 -13.98 -20.69
CA GLU A 69 5.74 -14.86 -21.77
C GLU A 69 6.24 -14.09 -23.01
N GLN A 70 5.60 -12.95 -23.32
CA GLN A 70 6.08 -12.07 -24.39
C GLN A 70 7.49 -11.56 -24.08
N ILE A 71 7.73 -11.10 -22.84
CA ILE A 71 9.05 -10.61 -22.40
C ILE A 71 10.07 -11.75 -22.42
N LYS A 72 9.70 -12.94 -21.95
CA LYS A 72 10.55 -14.12 -21.93
C LYS A 72 11.08 -14.52 -23.31
N GLN A 73 10.28 -14.31 -24.37
CA GLN A 73 10.65 -14.61 -25.76
C GLN A 73 11.56 -13.55 -26.41
N MET A 74 11.77 -12.41 -25.78
CA MET A 74 12.64 -11.33 -26.26
C MET A 74 14.12 -11.68 -26.04
N SER A 75 14.99 -11.03 -26.81
CA SER A 75 16.43 -11.08 -26.56
C SER A 75 16.79 -10.39 -25.23
N PRO A 76 17.90 -10.76 -24.57
CA PRO A 76 18.31 -10.13 -23.31
C PRO A 76 18.39 -8.60 -23.34
N PRO A 77 18.87 -7.93 -24.42
CA PRO A 77 18.82 -6.47 -24.51
C PRO A 77 17.39 -5.92 -24.53
N GLU A 78 16.47 -6.58 -25.26
CA GLU A 78 15.06 -6.16 -25.33
C GLU A 78 14.35 -6.35 -23.99
N GLN A 79 14.62 -7.45 -23.27
CA GLN A 79 14.12 -7.69 -21.92
C GLN A 79 14.54 -6.57 -20.97
N THR A 80 15.82 -6.19 -21.00
CA THR A 80 16.36 -5.09 -20.20
C THR A 80 15.70 -3.76 -20.58
N GLN A 81 15.51 -3.50 -21.87
CA GLN A 81 14.85 -2.29 -22.35
C GLN A 81 13.41 -2.19 -21.85
N VAL A 82 12.65 -3.28 -21.92
CA VAL A 82 11.26 -3.30 -21.38
C VAL A 82 11.22 -2.99 -19.89
N MET A 83 12.13 -3.54 -19.09
CA MET A 83 12.19 -3.24 -17.66
C MET A 83 12.56 -1.77 -17.40
N CYS A 84 13.51 -1.21 -18.18
CA CYS A 84 13.83 0.23 -18.12
C CYS A 84 12.65 1.10 -18.57
N ASP A 85 11.91 0.69 -19.60
CA ASP A 85 10.72 1.41 -20.08
C ASP A 85 9.63 1.46 -19.00
N LEU A 86 9.41 0.36 -18.26
CA LEU A 86 8.49 0.32 -17.12
C LEU A 86 8.90 1.30 -16.02
N ALA A 87 10.19 1.32 -15.67
CA ALA A 87 10.74 2.21 -14.65
C ALA A 87 10.71 3.69 -15.09
N ASN A 88 10.91 3.98 -16.38
CA ASN A 88 10.88 5.31 -16.97
C ASN A 88 9.47 5.79 -17.36
N HIS A 89 8.42 5.02 -17.09
CA HIS A 89 7.04 5.34 -17.50
C HIS A 89 6.89 5.58 -19.02
N ALA A 90 7.68 4.87 -19.83
CA ALA A 90 7.70 5.05 -21.27
C ALA A 90 6.36 4.69 -21.92
N ASP A 91 5.97 5.45 -22.94
CA ASP A 91 4.73 5.20 -23.67
C ASP A 91 4.89 4.05 -24.67
N THR A 92 4.91 2.81 -24.17
CA THR A 92 4.98 1.57 -24.96
C THR A 92 3.75 0.71 -24.77
N PRO A 93 3.42 -0.20 -25.71
CA PRO A 93 2.29 -1.12 -25.52
C PRO A 93 2.40 -1.98 -24.25
N ILE A 94 3.61 -2.39 -23.87
CA ILE A 94 3.86 -3.17 -22.65
C ILE A 94 3.60 -2.32 -21.40
N CYS A 95 4.13 -1.09 -21.36
CA CYS A 95 3.93 -0.18 -20.22
C CYS A 95 2.47 0.20 -20.05
N ARG A 96 1.72 0.42 -21.15
CA ARG A 96 0.27 0.64 -21.10
C ARG A 96 -0.46 -0.58 -20.55
N SER A 97 -0.13 -1.78 -21.03
CA SER A 97 -0.74 -3.03 -20.54
C SER A 97 -0.47 -3.27 -19.06
N TYR A 98 0.76 -3.03 -18.62
CA TYR A 98 1.16 -3.13 -17.22
C TYR A 98 0.38 -2.14 -16.33
N SER A 99 0.08 -0.95 -16.80
CA SER A 99 -0.65 0.07 -16.03
C SER A 99 -2.09 -0.35 -15.68
N PHE A 100 -2.70 -1.23 -16.47
CA PHE A 100 -4.01 -1.81 -16.14
C PHE A 100 -3.98 -2.91 -15.08
N PHE A 101 -2.78 -3.32 -14.65
CA PHE A 101 -2.66 -4.34 -13.61
C PHE A 101 -3.01 -3.76 -12.24
N THR A 102 -3.77 -4.52 -11.45
CA THR A 102 -3.94 -4.23 -10.02
C THR A 102 -2.59 -4.29 -9.31
N THR A 103 -2.47 -3.64 -8.16
CA THR A 103 -1.23 -3.67 -7.35
C THR A 103 -0.72 -5.09 -7.11
N ASN A 104 -1.61 -6.02 -6.78
CA ASN A 104 -1.23 -7.41 -6.53
C ASN A 104 -0.70 -8.11 -7.79
N LEU A 105 -1.29 -7.78 -8.94
CA LEU A 105 -0.83 -8.32 -10.21
C LEU A 105 0.54 -7.74 -10.61
N LYS A 106 0.79 -6.46 -10.35
CA LYS A 106 2.11 -5.82 -10.52
C LYS A 106 3.17 -6.47 -9.64
N LEU A 107 2.86 -6.72 -8.37
CA LEU A 107 3.75 -7.44 -7.45
C LEU A 107 4.05 -8.87 -7.94
N GLY A 108 3.01 -9.62 -8.34
CA GLY A 108 3.16 -10.96 -8.90
C GLY A 108 3.98 -10.98 -10.18
N PHE A 109 3.82 -9.98 -11.05
CA PHE A 109 4.59 -9.81 -12.27
C PHE A 109 6.10 -9.64 -11.98
N TRP A 110 6.47 -8.74 -11.05
CA TRP A 110 7.88 -8.54 -10.68
C TRP A 110 8.47 -9.73 -9.92
N ASN A 111 7.67 -10.41 -9.10
CA ASN A 111 8.12 -11.64 -8.46
C ASN A 111 8.46 -12.72 -9.50
N GLN A 112 7.61 -12.93 -10.49
CA GLN A 112 7.84 -13.91 -11.56
C GLN A 112 9.06 -13.53 -12.41
N LEU A 113 9.25 -12.24 -12.71
CA LEU A 113 10.48 -11.79 -13.38
C LEU A 113 11.73 -12.10 -12.53
N GLY A 114 11.66 -11.86 -11.21
CA GLY A 114 12.74 -12.19 -10.29
C GLY A 114 13.07 -13.68 -10.27
N GLU A 115 12.08 -14.57 -10.19
CA GLU A 115 12.26 -16.01 -10.30
C GLU A 115 12.94 -16.39 -11.61
N TRP A 116 12.48 -15.84 -12.74
CA TRP A 116 13.06 -16.13 -14.06
C TRP A 116 14.46 -15.52 -14.26
N MET A 117 14.78 -14.43 -13.55
CA MET A 117 16.15 -13.92 -13.50
C MET A 117 17.09 -14.89 -12.76
N GLU A 118 16.64 -15.48 -11.64
CA GLU A 118 17.41 -16.50 -10.92
C GLU A 118 17.61 -17.76 -11.76
N GLU A 119 16.60 -18.16 -12.53
CA GLU A 119 16.66 -19.29 -13.46
C GLU A 119 17.47 -19.00 -14.75
N GLY A 120 17.86 -17.74 -14.97
CA GLY A 120 18.59 -17.32 -16.17
C GLY A 120 17.73 -17.24 -17.44
N LEU A 121 16.41 -17.19 -17.30
CA LEU A 121 15.43 -17.05 -18.39
C LEU A 121 15.18 -15.60 -18.80
N ILE A 122 15.44 -14.67 -17.90
CA ILE A 122 15.35 -13.22 -18.08
C ILE A 122 16.71 -12.59 -17.79
N ALA A 123 17.04 -11.52 -18.53
CA ALA A 123 18.25 -10.75 -18.33
C ALA A 123 18.34 -10.20 -16.89
N THR A 124 19.44 -10.45 -16.23
CA THR A 124 19.75 -9.96 -14.88
C THR A 124 20.55 -8.67 -14.94
N ILE A 125 20.69 -8.00 -13.81
CA ILE A 125 21.63 -6.91 -13.65
C ILE A 125 23.05 -7.42 -13.93
N PRO A 126 23.87 -6.71 -14.73
CA PRO A 126 25.21 -7.13 -15.07
C PRO A 126 26.06 -7.41 -13.82
N LYS A 127 26.82 -8.50 -13.83
CA LYS A 127 27.75 -8.82 -12.74
C LYS A 127 28.75 -7.67 -12.57
N GLY A 128 28.84 -7.15 -11.34
CA GLY A 128 29.69 -6.01 -11.01
C GLY A 128 29.07 -4.65 -11.31
N TYR A 129 27.77 -4.56 -11.55
CA TYR A 129 27.07 -3.29 -11.63
C TYR A 129 27.32 -2.47 -10.35
N LYS A 130 27.75 -1.22 -10.54
CA LYS A 130 27.99 -0.30 -9.43
C LYS A 130 26.84 0.71 -9.35
N LEU A 131 26.15 0.66 -8.23
CA LEU A 131 25.14 1.67 -7.91
C LEU A 131 25.74 3.08 -7.90
N SER A 132 24.98 4.08 -8.32
CA SER A 132 25.31 5.46 -8.04
C SER A 132 25.33 5.73 -6.53
N SER A 133 25.95 6.82 -6.10
CA SER A 133 25.99 7.23 -4.68
C SER A 133 24.57 7.45 -4.11
N GLU A 134 23.69 7.98 -4.94
CA GLU A 134 22.28 8.21 -4.62
C GLU A 134 21.54 6.89 -4.44
N ALA A 135 21.73 5.93 -5.34
CA ALA A 135 21.10 4.62 -5.28
C ALA A 135 21.62 3.82 -4.07
N ASP A 136 22.92 3.84 -3.78
CA ASP A 136 23.49 3.22 -2.58
C ASP A 136 22.91 3.81 -1.29
N SER A 137 22.70 5.13 -1.26
CA SER A 137 22.03 5.81 -0.15
C SER A 137 20.57 5.39 0.02
N VAL A 138 19.84 5.20 -1.08
CA VAL A 138 18.46 4.70 -1.06
C VAL A 138 18.42 3.24 -0.60
N LEU A 139 19.33 2.39 -1.07
CA LEU A 139 19.43 0.99 -0.64
C LEU A 139 19.68 0.88 0.87
N LYS A 140 20.60 1.68 1.40
CA LYS A 140 20.86 1.75 2.84
C LYS A 140 19.65 2.23 3.63
N ALA A 141 18.90 3.21 3.11
CA ALA A 141 17.67 3.68 3.75
C ALA A 141 16.59 2.58 3.77
N ILE A 142 16.43 1.83 2.68
CA ILE A 142 15.53 0.66 2.62
C ILE A 142 15.98 -0.41 3.63
N ALA A 143 17.26 -0.76 3.67
CA ALA A 143 17.79 -1.78 4.57
C ALA A 143 17.62 -1.42 6.05
N ASN A 144 17.66 -0.13 6.40
CA ASN A 144 17.45 0.38 7.77
C ASN A 144 15.97 0.55 8.14
N ALA A 145 15.05 0.45 7.19
CA ALA A 145 13.62 0.50 7.44
C ALA A 145 13.14 -0.79 8.12
N ASP A 146 12.05 -0.72 8.90
CA ASP A 146 11.44 -1.95 9.43
C ASP A 146 10.83 -2.80 8.31
N PRO A 147 10.61 -4.11 8.51
CA PRO A 147 10.10 -5.01 7.47
C PRO A 147 8.78 -4.56 6.83
N GLY A 148 7.88 -3.96 7.60
CA GLY A 148 6.61 -3.43 7.07
C GLY A 148 6.83 -2.23 6.16
N GLN A 149 7.76 -1.34 6.54
CA GLN A 149 8.18 -0.21 5.72
C GLN A 149 8.89 -0.67 4.44
N GLN A 150 9.80 -1.65 4.53
CA GLN A 150 10.49 -2.23 3.38
C GLN A 150 9.49 -2.78 2.36
N ILE A 151 8.52 -3.59 2.81
CA ILE A 151 7.44 -4.12 1.95
C ILE A 151 6.65 -2.98 1.30
N THR A 152 6.31 -1.94 2.07
CA THR A 152 5.55 -0.80 1.56
C THR A 152 6.34 0.00 0.54
N ILE A 153 7.64 0.22 0.76
CA ILE A 153 8.52 0.89 -0.20
C ILE A 153 8.55 0.09 -1.51
N LEU A 154 8.90 -1.20 -1.46
CA LEU A 154 9.00 -2.05 -2.64
C LEU A 154 7.67 -2.17 -3.40
N ARG A 155 6.57 -2.26 -2.67
CA ARG A 155 5.23 -2.26 -3.26
C ARG A 155 4.97 -0.97 -4.05
N ASN A 156 5.21 0.19 -3.45
CA ASN A 156 4.95 1.47 -4.11
C ASN A 156 5.89 1.70 -5.30
N THR A 157 7.15 1.28 -5.23
CA THR A 157 8.09 1.42 -6.35
C THR A 157 7.61 0.67 -7.59
N VAL A 158 7.13 -0.57 -7.46
CA VAL A 158 6.64 -1.34 -8.62
C VAL A 158 5.24 -0.94 -9.07
N VAL A 159 4.39 -0.45 -8.15
CA VAL A 159 3.04 0.03 -8.49
C VAL A 159 3.09 1.30 -9.31
N ASN A 160 4.03 2.18 -9.01
CA ASN A 160 4.19 3.45 -9.74
C ASN A 160 4.75 3.25 -11.16
N MET A 161 5.35 2.11 -11.49
CA MET A 161 5.89 1.84 -12.83
C MET A 161 4.82 1.67 -13.90
N GLY A 162 5.23 1.80 -15.16
CA GLY A 162 4.35 1.71 -16.32
C GLY A 162 3.82 3.07 -16.77
N PHE A 163 3.10 3.11 -17.89
CA PHE A 163 2.56 4.34 -18.48
C PHE A 163 1.06 4.47 -18.23
N ASP A 164 0.66 5.51 -17.51
CA ASP A 164 -0.75 5.86 -17.29
C ASP A 164 -1.07 7.20 -17.97
N ALA A 165 -1.84 7.14 -19.07
CA ALA A 165 -2.29 8.30 -19.81
C ALA A 165 -3.21 9.21 -18.97
N GLN A 166 -4.00 8.62 -18.03
CA GLN A 166 -4.90 9.39 -17.16
C GLN A 166 -4.13 10.13 -16.07
N ALA A 167 -3.05 9.55 -15.55
CA ALA A 167 -2.17 10.24 -14.62
C ALA A 167 -1.43 11.40 -15.27
N ALA A 168 -1.16 11.34 -16.58
CA ALA A 168 -0.58 12.44 -17.35
C ALA A 168 -1.61 13.58 -17.59
N GLU A 169 -2.90 13.25 -17.76
CA GLU A 169 -3.98 14.22 -17.99
C GLU A 169 -4.62 14.76 -16.71
N SER A 170 -4.67 13.98 -15.63
CA SER A 170 -5.31 14.38 -14.36
C SER A 170 -4.55 15.45 -13.57
N ARG A 171 -3.35 15.82 -14.02
CA ARG A 171 -2.71 17.07 -13.59
C ARG A 171 -3.45 18.34 -14.05
N GLN A 172 -4.51 18.22 -14.86
CA GLN A 172 -5.24 19.35 -15.46
C GLN A 172 -6.74 19.49 -15.16
N LYS A 173 -7.45 18.55 -14.55
CA LYS A 173 -8.91 18.71 -14.32
C LYS A 173 -9.44 18.10 -13.04
N VAL A 174 -9.87 18.96 -12.13
CA VAL A 174 -10.79 18.67 -11.01
C VAL A 174 -12.23 18.53 -11.57
N ARG A 175 -12.96 17.47 -11.20
CA ARG A 175 -14.41 17.33 -11.50
C ARG A 175 -15.23 17.03 -10.25
N GLU A 176 -16.45 17.59 -10.27
CA GLU A 176 -17.44 17.63 -9.18
C GLU A 176 -18.17 16.28 -8.92
N PRO A 177 -18.82 16.11 -7.73
CA PRO A 177 -19.30 14.83 -7.24
C PRO A 177 -20.74 14.51 -7.64
N ILE A 178 -21.02 13.21 -7.82
CA ILE A 178 -22.38 12.65 -8.05
C ILE A 178 -22.86 11.92 -6.79
N ALA A 179 -24.09 12.16 -6.40
CA ALA A 179 -24.74 11.58 -5.22
C ALA A 179 -25.35 10.20 -5.50
N VAL A 180 -25.24 9.26 -4.54
CA VAL A 180 -25.83 7.91 -4.61
C VAL A 180 -26.59 7.61 -3.30
N PRO A 181 -27.78 6.96 -3.35
CA PRO A 181 -28.64 6.77 -2.20
C PRO A 181 -28.32 5.56 -1.32
N THR A 182 -28.66 5.70 -0.04
CA THR A 182 -28.36 4.79 1.08
C THR A 182 -29.41 3.68 1.24
N THR A 183 -28.94 2.44 1.48
CA THR A 183 -29.76 1.40 2.16
C THR A 183 -28.88 0.56 3.08
N ILE A 184 -29.27 0.51 4.36
CA ILE A 184 -28.53 -0.13 5.45
C ILE A 184 -29.05 -1.56 5.68
N ALA A 185 -28.14 -2.55 5.69
CA ALA A 185 -28.41 -3.89 6.18
C ALA A 185 -27.44 -4.23 7.33
N VAL A 186 -28.00 -4.46 8.50
CA VAL A 186 -27.28 -4.80 9.73
C VAL A 186 -26.84 -6.26 9.74
N ARG A 187 -25.54 -6.55 9.91
CA ARG A 187 -25.01 -7.89 10.18
C ARG A 187 -23.94 -7.91 11.27
N THR A 188 -24.15 -8.83 12.21
CA THR A 188 -23.36 -9.33 13.35
C THR A 188 -22.06 -8.63 13.76
N LYS A 189 -22.09 -8.18 15.03
CA LYS A 189 -21.14 -7.32 15.72
C LYS A 189 -19.77 -7.95 15.98
N ALA A 190 -18.71 -7.37 15.47
CA ALA A 190 -17.38 -7.50 16.03
C ALA A 190 -17.39 -6.87 17.46
N LYS A 191 -16.96 -7.63 18.45
CA LYS A 191 -16.80 -7.12 19.83
C LYS A 191 -15.35 -6.70 20.00
N ILE A 192 -15.10 -5.40 20.12
CA ILE A 192 -13.79 -4.81 20.33
C ILE A 192 -13.76 -4.28 21.76
N ASP A 193 -12.77 -4.69 22.55
CA ASP A 193 -12.66 -4.26 23.94
C ASP A 193 -12.49 -2.74 24.02
N GLY A 194 -13.31 -2.07 24.84
CA GLY A 194 -13.33 -0.63 25.01
C GLY A 194 -14.04 0.17 23.90
N ILE A 195 -14.67 -0.47 22.91
CA ILE A 195 -15.35 0.22 21.79
C ILE A 195 -16.81 -0.16 21.71
N THR A 196 -17.67 0.88 21.80
CA THR A 196 -19.12 0.76 21.65
C THR A 196 -19.64 1.57 20.43
N ASN A 197 -18.78 2.38 19.80
CA ASN A 197 -19.18 3.22 18.69
C ASN A 197 -19.61 2.36 17.48
N THR A 198 -20.85 2.58 17.03
CA THR A 198 -21.49 1.76 16.00
C THR A 198 -20.91 1.98 14.61
N THR A 199 -20.48 3.19 14.28
CA THR A 199 -19.87 3.53 12.99
C THR A 199 -18.56 2.80 12.81
N VAL A 200 -17.67 2.81 13.81
CA VAL A 200 -16.39 2.10 13.76
C VAL A 200 -16.58 0.57 13.72
N LEU A 201 -17.50 0.03 14.53
CA LEU A 201 -17.84 -1.40 14.49
C LEU A 201 -18.39 -1.82 13.12
N SER A 202 -19.25 -1.01 12.51
CA SER A 202 -19.80 -1.24 11.18
C SER A 202 -18.74 -1.18 10.12
N TYR A 203 -17.81 -0.21 10.19
CA TYR A 203 -16.67 -0.11 9.28
C TYR A 203 -15.84 -1.40 9.30
N ILE A 204 -15.44 -1.89 10.48
CA ILE A 204 -14.67 -3.13 10.61
C ILE A 204 -15.41 -4.33 10.04
N ASN A 205 -16.72 -4.44 10.32
CA ASN A 205 -17.54 -5.54 9.80
C ASN A 205 -17.68 -5.51 8.28
N ASN A 206 -17.94 -4.34 7.70
CA ASN A 206 -18.09 -4.15 6.25
C ASN A 206 -16.76 -4.45 5.53
N MET A 207 -15.64 -3.95 6.05
CA MET A 207 -14.30 -4.28 5.52
C MET A 207 -14.04 -5.79 5.54
N ASN A 208 -14.37 -6.48 6.64
CA ASN A 208 -14.19 -7.93 6.77
C ASN A 208 -15.14 -8.73 5.85
N ALA A 209 -16.26 -8.16 5.46
CA ALA A 209 -17.21 -8.73 4.50
C ALA A 209 -16.86 -8.43 3.03
N ASN A 210 -15.85 -7.57 2.77
CA ASN A 210 -15.55 -6.93 1.48
C ASN A 210 -16.75 -6.11 0.94
N ASP A 211 -17.61 -5.60 1.82
CA ASP A 211 -18.70 -4.70 1.49
C ASP A 211 -18.18 -3.25 1.55
N PHE A 212 -17.41 -2.89 0.52
CA PHE A 212 -16.70 -1.61 0.48
C PHE A 212 -17.66 -0.44 0.27
N GLU A 213 -18.78 -0.65 -0.43
CA GLU A 213 -19.84 0.34 -0.56
C GLU A 213 -20.44 0.71 0.79
N ALA A 214 -20.79 -0.29 1.59
CA ALA A 214 -21.31 -0.06 2.94
C ALA A 214 -20.25 0.57 3.85
N ALA A 215 -18.97 0.21 3.70
CA ALA A 215 -17.88 0.81 4.46
C ALA A 215 -17.70 2.29 4.13
N VAL A 216 -17.70 2.65 2.83
CA VAL A 216 -17.51 4.03 2.36
C VAL A 216 -18.71 4.93 2.70
N ASN A 217 -19.91 4.39 2.77
CA ASN A 217 -21.10 5.16 3.19
C ASN A 217 -21.04 5.66 4.63
N LEU A 218 -20.15 5.09 5.46
CA LEU A 218 -19.89 5.57 6.82
C LEU A 218 -18.99 6.83 6.86
N PHE A 219 -18.37 7.20 5.75
CA PHE A 219 -17.54 8.40 5.69
C PHE A 219 -18.40 9.66 5.51
N ALA A 220 -17.92 10.79 6.02
CA ALA A 220 -18.40 12.09 5.60
C ALA A 220 -18.18 12.29 4.09
N PRO A 221 -18.97 13.14 3.38
CA PRO A 221 -18.80 13.34 1.94
C PRO A 221 -17.37 13.74 1.52
N ASN A 222 -16.70 14.55 2.36
CA ASN A 222 -15.31 14.99 2.20
C ASN A 222 -14.36 14.22 3.13
N GLY A 223 -14.79 13.08 3.65
CA GLY A 223 -13.97 12.24 4.52
C GLY A 223 -12.78 11.63 3.78
N ALA A 224 -11.76 11.22 4.55
CA ALA A 224 -10.54 10.69 3.97
C ALA A 224 -10.06 9.40 4.66
N LEU A 225 -9.45 8.54 3.87
CA LEU A 225 -8.68 7.38 4.30
C LEU A 225 -7.19 7.64 4.05
N GLN A 226 -6.37 7.47 5.06
CA GLN A 226 -4.92 7.47 4.92
C GLN A 226 -4.39 6.05 5.11
N PRO A 227 -4.03 5.36 4.03
CA PRO A 227 -3.34 4.07 4.11
C PRO A 227 -1.95 4.22 4.74
N PRO A 228 -1.34 3.13 5.23
CA PRO A 228 0.00 3.18 5.77
C PRO A 228 0.99 3.82 4.79
N PHE A 229 1.74 4.82 5.25
CA PHE A 229 2.80 5.51 4.51
C PHE A 229 2.37 6.21 3.21
N GLN A 230 1.09 6.42 3.00
CA GLN A 230 0.55 7.10 1.82
C GLN A 230 -0.08 8.45 2.18
N LYS A 231 -0.29 9.28 1.16
CA LYS A 231 -1.08 10.51 1.31
C LYS A 231 -2.56 10.18 1.54
N PRO A 232 -3.32 11.04 2.23
CA PRO A 232 -4.75 10.84 2.38
C PRO A 232 -5.48 10.78 1.04
N ILE A 233 -6.36 9.81 0.90
CA ILE A 233 -7.30 9.64 -0.21
C ILE A 233 -8.60 10.32 0.23
N ILE A 234 -9.03 11.37 -0.46
CA ILE A 234 -10.12 12.24 -0.05
C ILE A 234 -11.36 11.99 -0.89
N GLY A 235 -12.49 11.85 -0.22
CA GLY A 235 -13.80 11.68 -0.84
C GLY A 235 -14.18 10.21 -1.05
N ARG A 236 -15.49 9.95 -0.94
CA ARG A 236 -16.06 8.58 -0.93
C ARG A 236 -15.71 7.78 -2.18
N GLU A 237 -15.76 8.39 -3.36
CA GLU A 237 -15.49 7.71 -4.64
C GLU A 237 -14.04 7.23 -4.73
N ALA A 238 -13.08 8.10 -4.41
CA ALA A 238 -11.66 7.75 -4.41
C ALA A 238 -11.34 6.69 -3.35
N VAL A 239 -11.93 6.79 -2.15
CA VAL A 239 -11.79 5.79 -1.08
C VAL A 239 -12.38 4.45 -1.51
N LEU A 240 -13.54 4.42 -2.20
CA LEU A 240 -14.16 3.20 -2.70
C LEU A 240 -13.28 2.51 -3.75
N SER A 241 -12.76 3.28 -4.71
CA SER A 241 -11.84 2.74 -5.72
C SER A 241 -10.63 2.07 -5.06
N TYR A 242 -9.99 2.79 -4.14
CA TYR A 242 -8.87 2.26 -3.38
C TYR A 242 -9.22 0.98 -2.61
N MET A 243 -10.37 0.95 -1.92
CA MET A 243 -10.78 -0.24 -1.16
C MET A 243 -11.01 -1.46 -2.06
N ARG A 244 -11.64 -1.26 -3.22
CA ARG A 244 -11.88 -2.34 -4.19
C ARG A 244 -10.59 -2.89 -4.78
N GLU A 245 -9.61 -2.03 -5.02
CA GLU A 245 -8.32 -2.40 -5.61
C GLU A 245 -7.36 -3.01 -4.59
N GLU A 246 -7.31 -2.44 -3.37
CA GLU A 246 -6.22 -2.68 -2.43
C GLU A 246 -6.63 -3.47 -1.19
N CYS A 247 -7.93 -3.47 -0.83
CA CYS A 247 -8.39 -4.06 0.43
C CYS A 247 -9.08 -5.42 0.26
N GLN A 248 -9.16 -5.94 -0.96
CA GLN A 248 -9.82 -7.22 -1.24
C GLN A 248 -9.21 -8.36 -0.41
N GLY A 249 -10.04 -9.06 0.37
CA GLY A 249 -9.61 -10.20 1.18
C GLY A 249 -8.87 -9.86 2.46
N LEU A 250 -8.69 -8.57 2.79
CA LEU A 250 -8.16 -8.17 4.10
C LEU A 250 -9.07 -8.67 5.22
N LYS A 251 -8.46 -9.12 6.32
CA LYS A 251 -9.17 -9.44 7.57
C LYS A 251 -8.65 -8.56 8.70
N LEU A 252 -9.49 -7.63 9.14
CA LEU A 252 -9.21 -6.71 10.23
C LEU A 252 -9.59 -7.39 11.55
N MET A 253 -8.64 -7.53 12.44
CA MET A 253 -8.81 -8.16 13.76
C MET A 253 -8.39 -7.18 14.86
N PRO A 254 -9.15 -6.10 15.09
CA PRO A 254 -8.91 -5.20 16.22
C PRO A 254 -9.14 -5.95 17.52
N LYS A 255 -8.30 -5.68 18.52
CA LYS A 255 -8.38 -6.33 19.85
C LYS A 255 -8.96 -5.38 20.88
N ARG A 256 -8.46 -4.15 20.91
CA ARG A 256 -8.83 -3.15 21.90
C ARG A 256 -8.81 -1.74 21.30
N GLY A 257 -9.53 -0.82 21.94
CA GLY A 257 -9.50 0.56 21.54
C GLY A 257 -9.73 1.52 22.68
N THR A 258 -9.50 2.81 22.40
CA THR A 258 -9.76 3.94 23.28
C THR A 258 -10.59 4.97 22.52
N ILE A 259 -11.44 5.71 23.26
CA ILE A 259 -12.30 6.77 22.73
C ILE A 259 -11.96 8.05 23.49
N GLU A 260 -11.72 9.13 22.77
CA GLU A 260 -11.46 10.45 23.32
C GLU A 260 -12.32 11.49 22.59
N SER A 261 -13.01 12.35 23.35
CA SER A 261 -13.71 13.50 22.79
C SER A 261 -12.69 14.61 22.49
N ILE A 262 -12.83 15.21 21.31
CA ILE A 262 -11.99 16.32 20.86
C ILE A 262 -12.86 17.58 20.76
N ASP A 263 -12.22 18.74 20.68
CA ASP A 263 -12.89 20.02 20.51
C ASP A 263 -13.84 20.04 19.30
N GLU A 264 -14.84 20.90 19.34
CA GLU A 264 -15.87 21.07 18.30
C GLU A 264 -16.77 19.83 18.07
N GLY A 265 -16.88 18.91 19.04
CA GLY A 265 -17.76 17.74 18.98
C GLY A 265 -17.22 16.57 18.15
N TYR A 266 -15.96 16.60 17.74
CA TYR A 266 -15.32 15.47 17.11
C TYR A 266 -14.94 14.39 18.13
N THR A 267 -14.90 13.14 17.68
CA THR A 267 -14.52 12.00 18.50
C THR A 267 -13.33 11.28 17.87
N SER A 268 -12.24 11.13 18.63
CA SER A 268 -11.09 10.32 18.25
C SER A 268 -11.23 8.91 18.80
N ILE A 269 -11.06 7.90 17.94
CA ILE A 269 -11.10 6.50 18.34
C ILE A 269 -9.85 5.82 17.80
N LYS A 270 -9.06 5.23 18.70
CA LYS A 270 -7.85 4.48 18.35
C LYS A 270 -8.08 3.01 18.61
N LEU A 271 -7.89 2.18 17.58
CA LEU A 271 -7.92 0.72 17.69
C LEU A 271 -6.51 0.17 17.50
N THR A 272 -6.21 -0.92 18.19
CA THR A 272 -4.99 -1.70 17.97
C THR A 272 -5.34 -3.17 17.78
N GLY A 273 -4.65 -3.83 16.86
CA GLY A 273 -4.92 -5.22 16.54
C GLY A 273 -4.00 -5.75 15.45
N LYS A 274 -4.51 -6.68 14.68
CA LYS A 274 -3.82 -7.27 13.53
C LYS A 274 -4.66 -7.13 12.27
N VAL A 275 -3.98 -7.06 11.14
CA VAL A 275 -4.58 -7.29 9.83
C VAL A 275 -3.93 -8.53 9.21
N GLN A 276 -4.75 -9.43 8.69
CA GLN A 276 -4.29 -10.51 7.81
C GLN A 276 -4.50 -10.08 6.37
N THR A 277 -3.48 -10.26 5.56
CA THR A 277 -3.53 -9.97 4.13
C THR A 277 -3.52 -11.27 3.35
N PRO A 278 -4.23 -11.38 2.24
CA PRO A 278 -4.20 -12.57 1.39
C PRO A 278 -2.82 -12.81 0.75
N TRP A 279 -1.94 -11.79 0.80
CA TRP A 279 -0.65 -11.79 0.09
C TRP A 279 0.49 -12.44 0.87
N PHE A 280 0.34 -12.65 2.19
CA PHE A 280 1.42 -13.20 3.04
C PHE A 280 1.10 -14.58 3.60
N GLY A 281 0.14 -15.29 3.02
CA GLY A 281 -0.36 -16.54 3.58
C GLY A 281 -1.21 -16.29 4.85
N SER A 282 -2.02 -17.27 5.25
CA SER A 282 -2.98 -17.14 6.36
C SER A 282 -2.32 -16.99 7.76
N SER A 283 -0.99 -17.11 7.86
CA SER A 283 -0.27 -17.11 9.15
C SER A 283 0.42 -15.77 9.49
N VAL A 284 0.53 -14.84 8.56
CA VAL A 284 1.22 -13.57 8.81
C VAL A 284 0.22 -12.45 9.06
N GLY A 285 0.03 -12.10 10.33
CA GLY A 285 -0.75 -10.93 10.73
C GLY A 285 0.18 -9.76 11.05
N MET A 286 0.01 -8.63 10.38
CA MET A 286 0.71 -7.38 10.71
C MET A 286 0.02 -6.69 11.88
N ASN A 287 0.81 -6.14 12.82
CA ASN A 287 0.27 -5.31 13.89
C ASN A 287 -0.10 -3.94 13.34
N ILE A 288 -1.32 -3.50 13.60
CA ILE A 288 -1.89 -2.27 13.04
C ILE A 288 -2.54 -1.44 14.15
N ALA A 289 -2.45 -0.12 14.00
CA ALA A 289 -3.34 0.82 14.64
C ALA A 289 -4.25 1.47 13.60
N TRP A 290 -5.54 1.54 13.88
CA TRP A 290 -6.51 2.36 13.17
C TRP A 290 -6.85 3.55 14.04
N ARG A 291 -6.77 4.75 13.48
CA ARG A 291 -7.12 5.99 14.17
C ARG A 291 -8.27 6.66 13.42
N PHE A 292 -9.44 6.68 14.02
CA PHE A 292 -10.63 7.29 13.47
C PHE A 292 -10.83 8.67 14.08
N LEU A 293 -11.19 9.64 13.27
CA LEU A 293 -11.78 10.90 13.68
C LEU A 293 -13.19 10.94 13.12
N LEU A 294 -14.17 10.95 14.00
CA LEU A 294 -15.57 11.05 13.65
C LEU A 294 -16.05 12.49 13.77
N ASP A 295 -16.90 12.93 12.85
CA ASP A 295 -17.54 14.22 12.89
C ASP A 295 -18.68 14.25 13.93
N PRO A 296 -19.29 15.43 14.24
CA PRO A 296 -20.39 15.53 15.19
C PRO A 296 -21.65 14.73 14.81
N GLN A 297 -21.76 14.26 13.56
CA GLN A 297 -22.83 13.40 13.06
C GLN A 297 -22.45 11.92 13.07
N ASP A 298 -21.32 11.57 13.72
CA ASP A 298 -20.78 10.21 13.83
C ASP A 298 -20.36 9.58 12.47
N ASN A 299 -20.09 10.42 11.44
CA ASN A 299 -19.49 9.93 10.21
C ASN A 299 -17.97 9.93 10.32
N ILE A 300 -17.30 9.05 9.57
CA ILE A 300 -15.84 9.01 9.48
C ILE A 300 -15.35 10.23 8.69
N PHE A 301 -14.82 11.22 9.38
CA PHE A 301 -14.17 12.36 8.76
C PHE A 301 -12.74 12.03 8.32
N PHE A 302 -12.02 11.24 9.12
CA PHE A 302 -10.67 10.80 8.79
C PHE A 302 -10.38 9.44 9.43
N VAL A 303 -9.77 8.54 8.69
CA VAL A 303 -9.19 7.32 9.25
C VAL A 303 -7.77 7.15 8.75
N ALA A 304 -6.82 7.03 9.67
CA ALA A 304 -5.43 6.68 9.39
C ALA A 304 -5.16 5.24 9.81
N VAL A 305 -4.37 4.55 9.01
CA VAL A 305 -3.92 3.18 9.27
C VAL A 305 -2.42 3.17 9.41
N ASP A 306 -1.92 2.77 10.59
CA ASP A 306 -0.50 2.73 10.90
C ASP A 306 -0.03 1.28 11.09
N LEU A 307 1.09 0.92 10.47
CA LEU A 307 1.79 -0.32 10.77
C LEU A 307 2.57 -0.16 12.07
N LEU A 308 2.38 -1.10 12.99
CA LEU A 308 3.11 -1.15 14.26
C LEU A 308 4.19 -2.24 14.18
N ALA A 309 5.43 -1.91 14.54
CA ALA A 309 6.49 -2.91 14.67
C ALA A 309 6.07 -4.03 15.65
N SER A 310 6.44 -5.27 15.37
CA SER A 310 6.17 -6.35 16.31
C SER A 310 7.12 -6.25 17.52
N PRO A 311 6.70 -6.67 18.75
CA PRO A 311 7.55 -6.67 19.91
C PRO A 311 8.85 -7.49 19.73
N LYS A 312 8.84 -8.53 18.87
CA LYS A 312 10.02 -9.34 18.55
C LYS A 312 11.02 -8.59 17.68
N GLU A 313 10.54 -7.76 16.76
CA GLU A 313 11.36 -6.90 15.89
C GLU A 313 12.04 -5.80 16.70
N LEU A 314 11.31 -5.19 17.66
CA LEU A 314 11.89 -4.22 18.60
C LEU A 314 13.00 -4.84 19.47
N LEU A 315 12.81 -6.07 19.94
CA LEU A 315 13.82 -6.80 20.73
C LEU A 315 15.08 -7.17 19.92
N ASN A 316 14.92 -7.49 18.63
CA ASN A 316 16.05 -7.77 17.74
C ASN A 316 16.86 -6.50 17.41
N LEU A 317 16.19 -5.36 17.22
CA LEU A 317 16.85 -4.06 17.02
C LEU A 317 17.65 -3.61 18.25
N VAL A 318 17.13 -3.89 19.45
CA VAL A 318 17.85 -3.60 20.71
C VAL A 318 19.08 -4.50 20.88
N ARG A 319 18.98 -5.78 20.49
CA ARG A 319 20.12 -6.72 20.58
C ARG A 319 21.24 -6.42 19.59
N GLN A 320 20.93 -5.92 18.38
CA GLN A 320 21.94 -5.52 17.41
C GLN A 320 22.67 -4.22 17.77
N LYS A 321 22.11 -3.37 18.63
CA LYS A 321 22.78 -2.14 19.13
C LYS A 321 23.70 -2.38 20.33
N VAL A 322 23.72 -3.57 20.93
CA VAL A 322 24.48 -3.92 22.13
C VAL A 322 25.62 -4.92 21.79
N SER A 323 25.77 -5.29 20.51
CA SER A 323 26.92 -6.04 19.96
C SER A 323 27.77 -5.09 19.10
#